data_36e884439fdb43f4bff4753081279e09
#
_entry.id   36e884439fdb43f4bff4753081279e09
#
_cell.length_a   1.000
_cell.length_b   1.000
_cell.length_c   1.000
_cell.angle_alpha   90.00
_cell.angle_beta   90.00
_cell.angle_gamma   90.00
#
_symmetry.space_group_name_H-M   'P 1'
#
loop_
_entity.id
_entity.type
_entity.pdbx_description
1 polymer ?
#
loop_
_entity_poly.entity_id
_entity_poly.type
_entity_poly.pdbx_seq_one_letter_code
_entity_poly.pdbx_strand_id
1 'polypeptide(L)'
;MNIPPLNDAPSLQVAAGVATITLQRPALRNSLNNQDLSTLLDQFEAINANPDIRVVVLRAHTQDMPHPVFSAGYHVAGLDGDTSAPNFFQTVPDALTRLRPITICALNGSVYGGATDVVLACDLVLAQQGMAWRMPACAIGLHYYASGLQRYVQKMGLSLSQRAFLTGLSMPFEQLQAGGLFHALVSESQFEDHLHQLVQQVLGLAPGAVQATKQSLLDVAEGMPDIAAIQAREASSQSSADFAEGRLAMQERRKPVFQGR
;
A
#
# COMPACT_ATOMS: atom_id res chain seq x y z
N MET A 1 16.99 28.24 -9.47
CA MET A 1 16.75 26.98 -10.19
C MET A 1 15.26 26.85 -10.39
N ASN A 2 14.78 26.92 -11.63
CA ASN A 2 13.37 26.64 -11.93
C ASN A 2 13.15 25.13 -11.76
N ILE A 3 12.56 24.72 -10.65
CA ILE A 3 12.00 23.37 -10.53
C ILE A 3 10.79 23.36 -11.47
N PRO A 4 10.77 22.52 -12.53
CA PRO A 4 9.58 22.42 -13.37
C PRO A 4 8.39 22.05 -12.50
N PRO A 5 7.17 22.53 -12.81
CA PRO A 5 6.00 22.16 -12.05
C PRO A 5 5.89 20.63 -12.07
N LEU A 6 5.87 20.01 -10.87
CA LEU A 6 5.66 18.57 -10.69
C LEU A 6 4.23 18.22 -11.15
N ASN A 7 4.08 18.00 -12.45
CA ASN A 7 2.81 17.64 -13.09
C ASN A 7 2.91 16.28 -13.79
N ASP A 8 3.88 15.48 -13.35
CA ASP A 8 4.26 14.26 -14.01
C ASP A 8 3.52 13.03 -13.45
N ALA A 9 3.53 11.96 -14.24
CA ALA A 9 3.08 10.64 -13.83
C ALA A 9 3.85 10.15 -12.58
N PRO A 10 3.35 9.17 -11.82
CA PRO A 10 4.04 8.60 -10.68
C PRO A 10 5.46 8.17 -11.02
N SER A 11 6.45 8.59 -10.22
CA SER A 11 7.85 8.21 -10.43
C SER A 11 8.21 6.95 -9.66
N LEU A 12 9.21 6.21 -10.17
CA LEU A 12 9.80 5.05 -9.53
C LEU A 12 11.29 5.29 -9.32
N GLN A 13 11.77 5.09 -8.09
CA GLN A 13 13.19 5.07 -7.74
C GLN A 13 13.50 3.75 -7.03
N VAL A 14 14.62 3.12 -7.40
CA VAL A 14 15.05 1.86 -6.79
C VAL A 14 16.43 2.04 -6.20
N ALA A 15 16.58 1.78 -4.91
CA ALA A 15 17.85 1.83 -4.20
C ALA A 15 17.87 0.86 -3.03
N ALA A 16 18.97 0.15 -2.82
CA ALA A 16 19.22 -0.70 -1.64
C ALA A 16 18.05 -1.67 -1.31
N GLY A 17 17.46 -2.30 -2.34
CA GLY A 17 16.35 -3.26 -2.16
C GLY A 17 14.98 -2.62 -1.92
N VAL A 18 14.88 -1.31 -2.02
CA VAL A 18 13.63 -0.54 -1.87
C VAL A 18 13.24 0.10 -3.19
N ALA A 19 12.01 -0.09 -3.60
CA ALA A 19 11.37 0.64 -4.68
C ALA A 19 10.47 1.73 -4.07
N THR A 20 10.73 2.98 -4.37
CA THR A 20 9.90 4.12 -3.92
C THR A 20 9.09 4.65 -5.10
N ILE A 21 7.77 4.55 -5.00
CA ILE A 21 6.81 5.14 -5.92
C ILE A 21 6.30 6.44 -5.31
N THR A 22 6.40 7.54 -6.04
CA THR A 22 5.95 8.85 -5.57
C THR A 22 4.89 9.42 -6.51
N LEU A 23 3.71 9.75 -5.97
CA LEU A 23 2.70 10.54 -6.66
C LEU A 23 3.18 11.98 -6.74
N GLN A 24 3.22 12.57 -7.96
CA GLN A 24 3.95 13.82 -8.22
C GLN A 24 3.09 14.94 -8.84
N ARG A 25 1.79 14.94 -8.56
CA ARG A 25 0.87 15.94 -9.12
C ARG A 25 0.21 16.80 -8.02
N PRO A 26 1.03 17.53 -7.20
CA PRO A 26 0.52 18.29 -6.06
C PRO A 26 -0.48 19.37 -6.47
N ALA A 27 -0.30 20.03 -7.62
CA ALA A 27 -1.23 21.04 -8.13
C ALA A 27 -2.65 20.51 -8.35
N LEU A 28 -2.81 19.22 -8.63
CA LEU A 28 -4.08 18.53 -8.75
C LEU A 28 -4.37 17.62 -7.55
N ARG A 29 -3.75 17.91 -6.38
CA ARG A 29 -3.90 17.15 -5.14
C ARG A 29 -3.59 15.66 -5.35
N ASN A 30 -2.59 15.36 -6.18
CA ASN A 30 -2.17 13.99 -6.54
C ASN A 30 -3.34 13.11 -7.02
N SER A 31 -4.32 13.69 -7.75
CA SER A 31 -5.37 12.90 -8.39
C SER A 31 -4.80 12.00 -9.48
N LEU A 32 -5.40 10.82 -9.65
CA LEU A 32 -4.98 9.81 -10.61
C LEU A 32 -5.86 9.86 -11.87
N ASN A 33 -5.26 9.75 -13.03
CA ASN A 33 -5.93 9.56 -14.30
C ASN A 33 -5.51 8.22 -14.94
N ASN A 34 -6.06 7.87 -16.11
CA ASN A 34 -5.76 6.61 -16.77
C ASN A 34 -4.28 6.42 -17.12
N GLN A 35 -3.56 7.49 -17.49
CA GLN A 35 -2.12 7.43 -17.74
C GLN A 35 -1.34 7.10 -16.46
N ASP A 36 -1.74 7.66 -15.32
CA ASP A 36 -1.13 7.34 -14.03
C ASP A 36 -1.36 5.88 -13.64
N LEU A 37 -2.58 5.36 -13.91
CA LEU A 37 -2.90 3.96 -13.65
C LEU A 37 -2.03 3.03 -14.49
N SER A 38 -1.88 3.30 -15.80
CA SER A 38 -0.99 2.53 -16.68
C SER A 38 0.44 2.58 -16.18
N THR A 39 0.95 3.77 -15.85
CA THR A 39 2.31 3.94 -15.31
C THR A 39 2.53 3.14 -14.02
N LEU A 40 1.56 3.13 -13.11
CA LEU A 40 1.65 2.34 -11.87
C LEU A 40 1.69 0.84 -12.17
N LEU A 41 0.88 0.35 -13.11
CA LEU A 41 0.88 -1.07 -13.50
C LEU A 41 2.22 -1.48 -14.12
N ASP A 42 2.78 -0.67 -15.03
CA ASP A 42 4.11 -0.92 -15.63
C ASP A 42 5.20 -0.95 -14.54
N GLN A 43 5.14 -0.03 -13.56
CA GLN A 43 6.05 -0.01 -12.42
C GLN A 43 5.90 -1.27 -11.54
N PHE A 44 4.68 -1.74 -11.31
CA PHE A 44 4.43 -2.97 -10.54
C PHE A 44 5.00 -4.21 -11.24
N GLU A 45 4.87 -4.29 -12.57
CA GLU A 45 5.49 -5.37 -13.35
C GLU A 45 7.02 -5.34 -13.23
N ALA A 46 7.63 -4.16 -13.40
CA ALA A 46 9.07 -3.99 -13.25
C ALA A 46 9.58 -4.36 -11.85
N ILE A 47 8.83 -3.99 -10.80
CA ILE A 47 9.12 -4.33 -9.40
C ILE A 47 9.04 -5.84 -9.18
N ASN A 48 8.00 -6.50 -9.67
CA ASN A 48 7.84 -7.94 -9.52
C ASN A 48 8.92 -8.75 -10.26
N ALA A 49 9.38 -8.25 -11.41
CA ALA A 49 10.43 -8.86 -12.22
C ALA A 49 11.82 -8.74 -11.58
N ASN A 50 12.04 -7.80 -10.65
CA ASN A 50 13.33 -7.59 -10.01
C ASN A 50 13.38 -8.27 -8.62
N PRO A 51 14.06 -9.42 -8.46
CA PRO A 51 14.12 -10.16 -7.20
C PRO A 51 14.81 -9.40 -6.06
N ASP A 52 15.67 -8.43 -6.38
CA ASP A 52 16.41 -7.66 -5.39
C ASP A 52 15.53 -6.65 -4.66
N ILE A 53 14.36 -6.29 -5.23
CA ILE A 53 13.39 -5.42 -4.55
C ILE A 53 12.64 -6.22 -3.49
N ARG A 54 12.78 -5.81 -2.24
CA ARG A 54 12.20 -6.47 -1.05
C ARG A 54 11.10 -5.65 -0.41
N VAL A 55 11.15 -4.32 -0.56
CA VAL A 55 10.18 -3.37 -0.01
C VAL A 55 9.74 -2.39 -1.10
N VAL A 56 8.45 -2.07 -1.12
CA VAL A 56 7.89 -0.97 -1.92
C VAL A 56 7.38 0.08 -0.96
N VAL A 57 7.79 1.32 -1.15
CA VAL A 57 7.24 2.48 -0.45
C VAL A 57 6.38 3.27 -1.44
N LEU A 58 5.10 3.40 -1.15
CA LEU A 58 4.20 4.29 -1.87
C LEU A 58 4.02 5.58 -1.07
N ARG A 59 4.38 6.71 -1.65
CA ARG A 59 4.27 8.03 -1.02
C ARG A 59 3.75 9.08 -2.00
N ALA A 60 3.45 10.26 -1.50
CA ALA A 60 3.02 11.39 -2.32
C ALA A 60 3.90 12.62 -2.07
N HIS A 61 4.10 13.42 -3.11
CA HIS A 61 4.68 14.75 -2.97
C HIS A 61 3.63 15.68 -2.38
N THR A 62 3.83 16.08 -1.13
CA THR A 62 2.91 16.95 -0.36
C THR A 62 3.57 18.24 0.11
N GLN A 63 4.87 18.43 -0.20
CA GLN A 63 5.59 19.66 0.11
C GLN A 63 4.91 20.85 -0.57
N ASP A 64 4.89 21.97 0.10
CA ASP A 64 4.28 23.24 -0.36
C ASP A 64 2.74 23.19 -0.45
N MET A 65 2.08 22.12 0.01
CA MET A 65 0.63 22.10 0.15
C MET A 65 0.21 22.69 1.51
N PRO A 66 -0.63 23.75 1.55
CA PRO A 66 -1.15 24.30 2.81
C PRO A 66 -1.93 23.25 3.62
N HIS A 67 -2.53 22.32 2.92
CA HIS A 67 -3.22 21.14 3.48
C HIS A 67 -2.72 19.91 2.73
N PRO A 68 -1.79 19.13 3.33
CA PRO A 68 -1.23 17.96 2.69
C PRO A 68 -2.29 16.96 2.23
N VAL A 69 -2.27 16.61 0.94
CA VAL A 69 -3.13 15.62 0.33
C VAL A 69 -2.28 14.54 -0.32
N PHE A 70 -2.39 13.32 0.20
CA PHE A 70 -1.76 12.15 -0.38
C PHE A 70 -2.29 11.89 -1.79
N SER A 71 -3.62 11.82 -1.92
CA SER A 71 -4.29 11.80 -3.22
C SER A 71 -5.77 12.17 -3.09
N ALA A 72 -6.27 12.94 -4.05
CA ALA A 72 -7.70 13.25 -4.18
C ALA A 72 -8.50 12.10 -4.80
N GLY A 73 -7.86 10.99 -5.17
CA GLY A 73 -8.50 9.83 -5.77
C GLY A 73 -8.44 9.84 -7.30
N TYR A 74 -9.25 8.98 -7.91
CA TYR A 74 -9.36 8.88 -9.35
C TYR A 74 -10.23 10.00 -9.92
N HIS A 75 -9.81 10.55 -11.06
CA HIS A 75 -10.52 11.64 -11.73
C HIS A 75 -11.79 11.13 -12.42
N VAL A 76 -12.94 11.34 -11.80
CA VAL A 76 -14.23 10.74 -12.19
C VAL A 76 -14.72 11.19 -13.57
N ALA A 77 -14.27 12.36 -14.08
CA ALA A 77 -14.61 12.82 -15.42
C ALA A 77 -14.04 11.92 -16.56
N GLY A 78 -13.15 10.97 -16.22
CA GLY A 78 -12.69 9.92 -17.13
C GLY A 78 -13.54 8.64 -17.08
N LEU A 79 -14.61 8.61 -16.29
CA LEU A 79 -15.60 7.52 -16.29
C LEU A 79 -16.63 7.77 -17.40
N ASP A 80 -16.16 7.93 -18.65
CA ASP A 80 -17.04 8.06 -19.81
C ASP A 80 -17.75 6.74 -20.05
N GLY A 81 -18.97 6.66 -19.61
CA GLY A 81 -20.17 5.98 -20.12
C GLY A 81 -20.10 4.52 -20.60
N ASP A 82 -18.96 3.92 -20.86
CA ASP A 82 -18.86 2.51 -21.22
C ASP A 82 -18.81 1.62 -19.97
N THR A 83 -19.99 1.26 -19.49
CA THR A 83 -20.15 0.32 -18.37
C THR A 83 -19.83 -1.13 -18.74
N SER A 84 -19.49 -1.43 -20.02
CA SER A 84 -19.15 -2.76 -20.50
C SER A 84 -17.67 -3.11 -20.28
N ALA A 85 -16.79 -2.11 -20.11
CA ALA A 85 -15.38 -2.33 -19.79
C ALA A 85 -15.19 -2.53 -18.28
N PRO A 86 -14.29 -3.44 -17.85
CA PRO A 86 -13.88 -3.53 -16.46
C PRO A 86 -13.44 -2.17 -15.94
N ASN A 87 -13.82 -1.84 -14.70
CA ASN A 87 -13.37 -0.60 -14.06
C ASN A 87 -11.83 -0.57 -14.02
N PHE A 88 -11.23 0.20 -14.93
CA PHE A 88 -9.77 0.23 -15.07
C PHE A 88 -9.06 0.63 -13.76
N PHE A 89 -9.69 1.50 -12.97
CA PHE A 89 -9.13 1.90 -11.67
C PHE A 89 -8.88 0.70 -10.74
N GLN A 90 -9.80 -0.27 -10.67
CA GLN A 90 -9.67 -1.42 -9.75
C GLN A 90 -8.42 -2.26 -10.01
N THR A 91 -7.88 -2.24 -11.24
CA THR A 91 -6.69 -3.04 -11.59
C THR A 91 -5.45 -2.63 -10.79
N VAL A 92 -5.34 -1.34 -10.41
CA VAL A 92 -4.19 -0.83 -9.64
C VAL A 92 -4.18 -1.34 -8.21
N PRO A 93 -5.22 -1.16 -7.36
CA PRO A 93 -5.20 -1.71 -6.01
C PRO A 93 -5.18 -3.25 -6.00
N ASP A 94 -5.79 -3.92 -6.99
CA ASP A 94 -5.73 -5.38 -7.11
C ASP A 94 -4.30 -5.87 -7.40
N ALA A 95 -3.58 -5.22 -8.32
CA ALA A 95 -2.18 -5.53 -8.61
C ALA A 95 -1.25 -5.19 -7.43
N LEU A 96 -1.48 -4.03 -6.78
CA LEU A 96 -0.69 -3.60 -5.62
C LEU A 96 -0.79 -4.59 -4.45
N THR A 97 -1.99 -5.11 -4.16
CA THR A 97 -2.20 -6.14 -3.12
C THR A 97 -1.37 -7.41 -3.39
N ARG A 98 -1.18 -7.76 -4.66
CA ARG A 98 -0.49 -8.99 -5.10
C ARG A 98 1.00 -8.79 -5.39
N LEU A 99 1.55 -7.60 -5.16
CA LEU A 99 2.98 -7.38 -5.31
C LEU A 99 3.77 -8.34 -4.42
N ARG A 100 4.81 -8.96 -5.00
CA ARG A 100 5.71 -9.88 -4.26
C ARG A 100 6.41 -9.20 -3.07
N PRO A 101 7.02 -8.00 -3.20
CA PRO A 101 7.63 -7.30 -2.08
C PRO A 101 6.59 -6.85 -1.05
N ILE A 102 7.05 -6.54 0.16
CA ILE A 102 6.21 -5.91 1.18
C ILE A 102 5.96 -4.46 0.81
N THR A 103 4.71 -4.05 0.82
CA THR A 103 4.27 -2.72 0.44
C THR A 103 3.96 -1.87 1.68
N ILE A 104 4.57 -0.69 1.76
CA ILE A 104 4.39 0.28 2.84
C ILE A 104 3.79 1.55 2.22
N CYS A 105 2.58 1.92 2.62
CA CYS A 105 2.06 3.24 2.32
C CYS A 105 2.60 4.25 3.34
N ALA A 106 3.39 5.21 2.87
CA ALA A 106 3.81 6.37 3.63
C ALA A 106 2.74 7.47 3.45
N LEU A 107 1.66 7.37 4.24
CA LEU A 107 0.46 8.20 4.12
C LEU A 107 0.67 9.57 4.78
N ASN A 108 1.39 10.44 4.08
CA ASN A 108 1.83 11.77 4.51
C ASN A 108 0.85 12.90 4.18
N GLY A 109 -0.43 12.60 4.03
CA GLY A 109 -1.47 13.58 3.72
C GLY A 109 -2.87 12.95 3.74
N SER A 110 -3.89 13.78 3.71
CA SER A 110 -5.28 13.34 3.64
C SER A 110 -5.57 12.56 2.35
N VAL A 111 -6.48 11.59 2.41
CA VAL A 111 -6.75 10.69 1.29
C VAL A 111 -8.25 10.60 0.98
N TYR A 112 -8.58 10.59 -0.31
CA TYR A 112 -9.96 10.72 -0.78
C TYR A 112 -10.28 9.73 -1.91
N GLY A 113 -11.56 9.32 -1.96
CA GLY A 113 -12.11 8.53 -3.06
C GLY A 113 -11.35 7.23 -3.32
N GLY A 114 -11.12 6.90 -4.58
CA GLY A 114 -10.42 5.66 -4.97
C GLY A 114 -9.02 5.51 -4.36
N ALA A 115 -8.31 6.61 -4.08
CA ALA A 115 -6.98 6.52 -3.46
C ALA A 115 -7.02 5.89 -2.06
N THR A 116 -8.15 5.91 -1.35
CA THR A 116 -8.32 5.21 -0.08
C THR A 116 -8.16 3.70 -0.26
N ASP A 117 -8.64 3.14 -1.37
CA ASP A 117 -8.47 1.72 -1.68
C ASP A 117 -7.02 1.38 -2.08
N VAL A 118 -6.32 2.29 -2.74
CA VAL A 118 -4.87 2.15 -3.00
C VAL A 118 -4.09 2.07 -1.68
N VAL A 119 -4.46 2.88 -0.67
CA VAL A 119 -3.86 2.80 0.68
C VAL A 119 -4.15 1.45 1.34
N LEU A 120 -5.42 0.98 1.27
CA LEU A 120 -5.81 -0.32 1.84
C LEU A 120 -5.15 -1.52 1.14
N ALA A 121 -4.75 -1.36 -0.13
CA ALA A 121 -4.05 -2.38 -0.89
C ALA A 121 -2.60 -2.59 -0.45
N CYS A 122 -2.02 -1.66 0.33
CA CYS A 122 -0.71 -1.83 0.92
C CYS A 122 -0.76 -2.78 2.13
N ASP A 123 0.36 -3.48 2.37
CA ASP A 123 0.49 -4.40 3.51
C ASP A 123 0.50 -3.63 4.84
N LEU A 124 1.31 -2.58 4.89
CA LEU A 124 1.49 -1.72 6.07
C LEU A 124 1.19 -0.26 5.71
N VAL A 125 0.62 0.48 6.65
CA VAL A 125 0.36 1.92 6.49
C VAL A 125 0.97 2.68 7.66
N LEU A 126 1.95 3.54 7.37
CA LEU A 126 2.44 4.56 8.28
C LEU A 126 1.70 5.85 7.97
N ALA A 127 0.97 6.41 8.93
CA ALA A 127 0.14 7.60 8.72
C ALA A 127 0.64 8.81 9.52
N GLN A 128 0.47 10.00 8.94
CA GLN A 128 0.75 11.28 9.59
C GLN A 128 -0.48 11.79 10.35
N GLN A 129 -0.30 12.27 11.55
CA GLN A 129 -1.38 12.86 12.39
C GLN A 129 -2.01 14.10 11.74
N GLY A 130 -3.25 14.40 12.16
CA GLY A 130 -3.96 15.59 11.73
C GLY A 130 -4.56 15.51 10.32
N MET A 131 -4.54 14.33 9.70
CA MET A 131 -5.04 14.08 8.35
C MET A 131 -6.42 13.41 8.37
N ALA A 132 -7.06 13.35 7.21
CA ALA A 132 -8.41 12.84 7.06
C ALA A 132 -8.54 11.82 5.94
N TRP A 133 -9.46 10.89 6.13
CA TRP A 133 -9.90 9.85 5.21
C TRP A 133 -11.33 10.11 4.77
N ARG A 134 -11.63 10.05 3.47
CA ARG A 134 -13.01 10.16 2.99
C ARG A 134 -13.24 9.29 1.75
N MET A 135 -14.32 8.48 1.80
CA MET A 135 -14.79 7.68 0.67
C MET A 135 -16.19 8.18 0.23
N PRO A 136 -16.27 9.10 -0.76
CA PRO A 136 -17.54 9.73 -1.14
C PRO A 136 -18.30 8.97 -2.24
N ALA A 137 -17.99 7.71 -2.56
CA ALA A 137 -18.59 6.99 -3.68
C ALA A 137 -20.13 7.06 -3.68
N CYS A 138 -20.77 6.72 -2.58
CA CYS A 138 -22.23 6.78 -2.48
C CYS A 138 -22.78 8.22 -2.54
N ALA A 139 -22.01 9.23 -2.13
CA ALA A 139 -22.43 10.63 -2.21
C ALA A 139 -22.50 11.16 -3.66
N ILE A 140 -21.81 10.48 -4.60
CA ILE A 140 -21.87 10.79 -6.04
C ILE A 140 -22.68 9.75 -6.82
N GLY A 141 -23.43 8.86 -6.13
CA GLY A 141 -24.25 7.82 -6.76
C GLY A 141 -23.49 6.61 -7.29
N LEU A 142 -22.21 6.45 -6.92
CA LEU A 142 -21.39 5.33 -7.39
C LEU A 142 -21.45 4.17 -6.41
N HIS A 143 -21.80 2.96 -6.90
CA HIS A 143 -21.56 1.71 -6.20
C HIS A 143 -20.10 1.27 -6.41
N TYR A 144 -19.45 0.86 -5.31
CA TYR A 144 -18.02 0.49 -5.38
C TYR A 144 -17.84 -0.96 -5.86
N TYR A 145 -16.69 -1.28 -6.47
CA TYR A 145 -16.41 -2.61 -7.03
C TYR A 145 -16.09 -3.65 -5.95
N ALA A 146 -16.28 -4.93 -6.29
CA ALA A 146 -16.30 -6.04 -5.34
C ALA A 146 -14.97 -6.22 -4.59
N SER A 147 -13.81 -6.23 -5.29
CA SER A 147 -12.50 -6.40 -4.64
C SER A 147 -12.17 -5.25 -3.68
N GLY A 148 -12.58 -4.02 -4.01
CA GLY A 148 -12.44 -2.88 -3.12
C GLY A 148 -13.31 -3.00 -1.86
N LEU A 149 -14.59 -3.38 -2.00
CA LEU A 149 -15.46 -3.61 -0.84
C LEU A 149 -14.92 -4.72 0.08
N GLN A 150 -14.41 -5.81 -0.52
CA GLN A 150 -13.77 -6.88 0.24
C GLN A 150 -12.56 -6.36 1.03
N ARG A 151 -11.67 -5.59 0.39
CA ARG A 151 -10.49 -4.99 1.01
C ARG A 151 -10.84 -4.06 2.16
N TYR A 152 -11.88 -3.22 1.97
CA TYR A 152 -12.39 -2.36 3.04
C TYR A 152 -12.83 -3.17 4.25
N VAL A 153 -13.65 -4.20 4.06
CA VAL A 153 -14.15 -5.02 5.16
C VAL A 153 -13.01 -5.79 5.84
N GLN A 154 -12.05 -6.31 5.08
CA GLN A 154 -10.89 -7.03 5.63
C GLN A 154 -9.97 -6.13 6.45
N LYS A 155 -9.70 -4.91 5.99
CA LYS A 155 -8.73 -3.99 6.62
C LYS A 155 -9.36 -3.11 7.72
N MET A 156 -10.59 -2.67 7.54
CA MET A 156 -11.28 -1.73 8.45
C MET A 156 -12.39 -2.38 9.27
N GLY A 157 -12.78 -3.61 8.94
CA GLY A 157 -13.98 -4.24 9.49
C GLY A 157 -15.26 -3.62 8.94
N LEU A 158 -16.38 -4.33 9.13
CA LEU A 158 -17.68 -3.93 8.56
C LEU A 158 -18.16 -2.57 9.07
N SER A 159 -18.03 -2.28 10.35
CA SER A 159 -18.56 -1.06 10.97
C SER A 159 -17.91 0.21 10.41
N LEU A 160 -16.57 0.27 10.33
CA LEU A 160 -15.88 1.42 9.76
C LEU A 160 -16.10 1.53 8.26
N SER A 161 -16.18 0.40 7.53
CA SER A 161 -16.51 0.37 6.11
C SER A 161 -17.92 0.94 5.85
N GLN A 162 -18.92 0.53 6.64
CA GLN A 162 -20.27 1.09 6.57
C GLN A 162 -20.26 2.60 6.82
N ARG A 163 -19.55 3.06 7.85
CA ARG A 163 -19.41 4.49 8.12
C ARG A 163 -18.79 5.23 6.94
N ALA A 164 -17.70 4.70 6.35
CA ALA A 164 -17.04 5.32 5.22
C ALA A 164 -17.97 5.49 4.01
N PHE A 165 -18.64 4.42 3.60
CA PHE A 165 -19.47 4.40 2.39
C PHE A 165 -20.86 5.01 2.60
N LEU A 166 -21.56 4.61 3.69
CA LEU A 166 -22.96 4.95 3.85
C LEU A 166 -23.18 6.38 4.36
N THR A 167 -22.15 7.02 4.91
CA THR A 167 -22.23 8.43 5.31
C THR A 167 -21.48 9.36 4.36
N GLY A 168 -20.42 8.88 3.69
CA GLY A 168 -19.53 9.70 2.89
C GLY A 168 -18.83 10.81 3.68
N LEU A 169 -18.87 10.78 5.01
CA LEU A 169 -18.27 11.78 5.88
C LEU A 169 -16.75 11.59 5.96
N SER A 170 -16.05 12.67 6.26
CA SER A 170 -14.63 12.64 6.56
C SER A 170 -14.40 12.02 7.94
N MET A 171 -13.38 11.15 8.04
CA MET A 171 -12.95 10.51 9.28
C MET A 171 -11.51 10.94 9.58
N PRO A 172 -11.25 11.55 10.76
CA PRO A 172 -9.86 11.82 11.20
C PRO A 172 -9.06 10.53 11.31
N PHE A 173 -7.75 10.59 11.01
CA PHE A 173 -6.88 9.42 11.11
C PHE A 173 -6.79 8.85 12.52
N GLU A 174 -6.96 9.68 13.55
CA GLU A 174 -7.00 9.27 14.96
C GLU A 174 -8.14 8.27 15.23
N GLN A 175 -9.29 8.44 14.56
CA GLN A 175 -10.40 7.48 14.68
C GLN A 175 -10.09 6.15 13.99
N LEU A 176 -9.39 6.18 12.86
CA LEU A 176 -8.98 4.99 12.12
C LEU A 176 -7.87 4.24 12.86
N GLN A 177 -6.96 4.97 13.52
CA GLN A 177 -5.94 4.37 14.38
C GLN A 177 -6.55 3.63 15.56
N ALA A 178 -7.59 4.16 16.19
CA ALA A 178 -8.32 3.47 17.26
C ALA A 178 -8.96 2.14 16.77
N GLY A 179 -9.28 2.04 15.46
CA GLY A 179 -9.73 0.82 14.79
C GLY A 179 -8.61 -0.11 14.33
N GLY A 180 -7.33 0.25 14.53
CA GLY A 180 -6.17 -0.58 14.17
C GLY A 180 -5.80 -0.57 12.69
N LEU A 181 -6.25 0.45 11.92
CA LEU A 181 -5.97 0.51 10.48
C LEU A 181 -4.51 0.78 10.15
N PHE A 182 -3.84 1.63 10.93
CA PHE A 182 -2.47 2.03 10.66
C PHE A 182 -1.47 1.23 11.50
N HIS A 183 -0.32 0.89 10.88
CA HIS A 183 0.81 0.34 11.63
C HIS A 183 1.29 1.31 12.71
N ALA A 184 1.39 2.60 12.36
CA ALA A 184 1.62 3.69 13.29
C ALA A 184 0.98 4.98 12.78
N LEU A 185 0.60 5.86 13.73
CA LEU A 185 0.13 7.22 13.49
C LEU A 185 1.07 8.16 14.22
N VAL A 186 1.87 8.94 13.48
CA VAL A 186 2.99 9.73 14.03
C VAL A 186 2.89 11.20 13.65
N SER A 187 3.56 12.06 14.40
CA SER A 187 3.65 13.49 14.05
C SER A 187 4.46 13.70 12.76
N GLU A 188 4.25 14.83 12.10
CA GLU A 188 5.00 15.20 10.91
C GLU A 188 6.52 15.16 11.14
N SER A 189 6.98 15.69 12.27
CA SER A 189 8.42 15.74 12.59
C SER A 189 9.06 14.36 12.81
N GLN A 190 8.26 13.32 13.10
CA GLN A 190 8.73 11.95 13.33
C GLN A 190 8.52 11.04 12.11
N PHE A 191 7.82 11.52 11.08
CA PHE A 191 7.31 10.67 10.01
C PHE A 191 8.42 9.98 9.22
N GLU A 192 9.44 10.73 8.77
CA GLU A 192 10.52 10.17 7.95
C GLU A 192 11.39 9.19 8.76
N ASP A 193 11.66 9.48 10.04
CA ASP A 193 12.43 8.58 10.91
C ASP A 193 11.69 7.26 11.14
N HIS A 194 10.36 7.30 11.39
CA HIS A 194 9.56 6.09 11.54
C HIS A 194 9.45 5.31 10.23
N LEU A 195 9.32 5.99 9.09
CA LEU A 195 9.33 5.35 7.78
C LEU A 195 10.64 4.61 7.54
N HIS A 196 11.77 5.28 7.80
CA HIS A 196 13.09 4.67 7.67
C HIS A 196 13.22 3.44 8.57
N GLN A 197 12.86 3.55 9.85
CA GLN A 197 12.90 2.44 10.81
C GLN A 197 12.04 1.26 10.36
N LEU A 198 10.81 1.51 9.90
CA LEU A 198 9.90 0.46 9.42
C LEU A 198 10.48 -0.25 8.19
N VAL A 199 11.02 0.50 7.22
CA VAL A 199 11.68 -0.06 6.04
C VAL A 199 12.87 -0.94 6.45
N GLN A 200 13.75 -0.46 7.34
CA GLN A 200 14.90 -1.24 7.80
C GLN A 200 14.47 -2.49 8.58
N GLN A 201 13.41 -2.41 9.36
CA GLN A 201 12.85 -3.56 10.07
C GLN A 201 12.39 -4.64 9.09
N VAL A 202 11.64 -4.28 8.04
CA VAL A 202 11.18 -5.22 7.01
C VAL A 202 12.37 -5.79 6.22
N LEU A 203 13.34 -4.96 5.83
CA LEU A 203 14.56 -5.40 5.14
C LEU A 203 15.40 -6.37 6.00
N GLY A 204 15.32 -6.27 7.33
CA GLY A 204 15.99 -7.16 8.28
C GLY A 204 15.39 -8.57 8.39
N LEU A 205 14.21 -8.83 7.80
CA LEU A 205 13.54 -10.13 7.85
C LEU A 205 14.01 -11.05 6.69
N ALA A 206 13.85 -12.36 6.87
CA ALA A 206 14.11 -13.35 5.82
C ALA A 206 13.12 -13.15 4.65
N PRO A 207 13.60 -12.77 3.45
CA PRO A 207 12.70 -12.32 2.37
C PRO A 207 11.76 -13.41 1.88
N GLY A 208 12.23 -14.65 1.76
CA GLY A 208 11.38 -15.77 1.36
C GLY A 208 10.26 -16.05 2.36
N ALA A 209 10.57 -16.05 3.66
CA ALA A 209 9.58 -16.28 4.71
C ALA A 209 8.52 -15.17 4.76
N VAL A 210 8.95 -13.91 4.67
CA VAL A 210 8.05 -12.76 4.70
C VAL A 210 7.08 -12.77 3.51
N GLN A 211 7.59 -13.03 2.30
CA GLN A 211 6.76 -13.07 1.08
C GLN A 211 5.78 -14.24 1.10
N ALA A 212 6.23 -15.42 1.52
CA ALA A 212 5.38 -16.61 1.67
C ALA A 212 4.28 -16.38 2.73
N THR A 213 4.62 -15.76 3.85
CA THR A 213 3.66 -15.41 4.90
C THR A 213 2.64 -14.38 4.42
N LYS A 214 3.08 -13.32 3.72
CA LYS A 214 2.17 -12.36 3.10
C LYS A 214 1.15 -13.05 2.22
N GLN A 215 1.60 -13.90 1.30
CA GLN A 215 0.71 -14.62 0.40
C GLN A 215 -0.28 -15.50 1.17
N SER A 216 0.18 -16.23 2.19
CA SER A 216 -0.69 -17.07 3.00
C SER A 216 -1.72 -16.28 3.81
N LEU A 217 -1.35 -15.10 4.31
CA LEU A 217 -2.29 -14.20 4.99
C LEU A 217 -3.38 -13.68 4.04
N LEU A 218 -3.02 -13.36 2.79
CA LEU A 218 -3.97 -12.94 1.77
C LEU A 218 -4.94 -14.10 1.42
N ASP A 219 -4.40 -15.31 1.18
CA ASP A 219 -5.22 -16.50 0.86
C ASP A 219 -6.23 -16.79 1.99
N VAL A 220 -5.80 -16.68 3.27
CA VAL A 220 -6.70 -16.85 4.43
C VAL A 220 -7.75 -15.74 4.49
N ALA A 221 -7.38 -14.50 4.21
CA ALA A 221 -8.30 -13.37 4.23
C ALA A 221 -9.35 -13.41 3.10
N GLU A 222 -9.07 -14.09 2.00
CA GLU A 222 -10.03 -14.33 0.91
C GLU A 222 -11.14 -15.36 1.27
N GLY A 223 -10.98 -16.08 2.39
CA GLY A 223 -12.04 -16.92 2.99
C GLY A 223 -12.07 -18.37 2.51
N MET A 224 -11.33 -18.75 1.48
CA MET A 224 -11.17 -20.13 1.02
C MET A 224 -9.69 -20.44 0.72
N PRO A 225 -8.83 -20.53 1.75
CA PRO A 225 -7.41 -20.71 1.56
C PRO A 225 -7.10 -22.11 1.02
N ASP A 226 -6.17 -22.18 0.08
CA ASP A 226 -5.54 -23.44 -0.32
C ASP A 226 -4.57 -23.90 0.78
N ILE A 227 -5.05 -24.79 1.65
CA ILE A 227 -4.28 -25.30 2.78
C ILE A 227 -3.02 -26.04 2.32
N ALA A 228 -3.08 -26.77 1.20
CA ALA A 228 -1.93 -27.49 0.67
C ALA A 228 -0.83 -26.52 0.19
N ALA A 229 -1.22 -25.43 -0.46
CA ALA A 229 -0.28 -24.38 -0.86
C ALA A 229 0.36 -23.69 0.35
N ILE A 230 -0.41 -23.42 1.41
CA ILE A 230 0.11 -22.84 2.66
C ILE A 230 1.12 -23.79 3.32
N GLN A 231 0.79 -25.08 3.44
CA GLN A 231 1.69 -26.09 3.99
C GLN A 231 2.97 -26.27 3.16
N ALA A 232 2.88 -26.17 1.82
CA ALA A 232 4.04 -26.21 0.95
C ALA A 232 4.98 -25.02 1.18
N ARG A 233 4.43 -23.79 1.37
CA ARG A 233 5.22 -22.59 1.72
C ARG A 233 5.89 -22.74 3.09
N GLU A 234 5.19 -23.30 4.08
CA GLU A 234 5.74 -23.58 5.40
C GLU A 234 6.91 -24.54 5.31
N ALA A 235 6.74 -25.69 4.66
CA ALA A 235 7.79 -26.70 4.48
C ALA A 235 9.01 -26.13 3.72
N SER A 236 8.79 -25.35 2.67
CA SER A 236 9.86 -24.66 1.93
C SER A 236 10.64 -23.69 2.82
N SER A 237 9.95 -22.93 3.66
CA SER A 237 10.60 -22.01 4.61
C SER A 237 11.45 -22.75 5.64
N GLN A 238 10.95 -23.85 6.19
CA GLN A 238 11.66 -24.68 7.19
C GLN A 238 12.94 -25.31 6.63
N SER A 239 13.01 -25.57 5.32
CA SER A 239 14.18 -26.14 4.65
C SER A 239 15.15 -25.09 4.09
N SER A 240 14.84 -23.78 4.24
CA SER A 240 15.65 -22.70 3.66
C SER A 240 16.96 -22.45 4.41
N ALA A 241 17.97 -21.96 3.69
CA ALA A 241 19.22 -21.51 4.29
C ALA A 241 19.00 -20.32 5.24
N ASP A 242 18.02 -19.45 4.94
CA ASP A 242 17.65 -18.33 5.82
C ASP A 242 17.09 -18.81 7.17
N PHE A 243 16.31 -19.90 7.19
CA PHE A 243 15.86 -20.47 8.46
C PHE A 243 17.01 -21.05 9.29
N ALA A 244 17.96 -21.74 8.64
CA ALA A 244 19.16 -22.23 9.31
C ALA A 244 20.01 -21.09 9.87
N GLU A 245 20.23 -20.03 9.09
CA GLU A 245 20.90 -18.80 9.52
C GLU A 245 20.18 -18.12 10.71
N GLY A 246 18.87 -17.99 10.64
CA GLY A 246 18.08 -17.39 11.71
C GLY A 246 18.23 -18.12 13.04
N ARG A 247 18.24 -19.47 13.02
CA ARG A 247 18.49 -20.32 14.19
C ARG A 247 19.89 -20.15 14.75
N LEU A 248 20.91 -20.14 13.85
CA LEU A 248 22.30 -19.95 14.24
C LEU A 248 22.53 -18.58 14.86
N ALA A 249 22.02 -17.53 14.22
CA ALA A 249 22.12 -16.15 14.70
C ALA A 249 21.49 -15.98 16.10
N MET A 250 20.36 -16.67 16.36
CA MET A 250 19.70 -16.68 17.65
C MET A 250 20.58 -17.33 18.74
N GLN A 251 21.21 -18.47 18.42
CA GLN A 251 22.13 -19.16 19.35
C GLN A 251 23.37 -18.30 19.66
N GLU A 252 23.91 -17.63 18.64
CA GLU A 252 25.10 -16.79 18.74
C GLU A 252 24.79 -15.35 19.25
N ARG A 253 23.53 -15.01 19.46
CA ARG A 253 23.05 -13.67 19.88
C ARG A 253 23.55 -12.53 19.00
N ARG A 254 23.58 -12.77 17.68
CA ARG A 254 23.91 -11.77 16.66
C ARG A 254 22.73 -11.48 15.74
N LYS A 255 22.83 -10.43 14.93
CA LYS A 255 21.86 -10.20 13.85
C LYS A 255 22.06 -11.25 12.75
N PRO A 256 20.96 -11.82 12.21
CA PRO A 256 21.03 -12.72 11.07
C PRO A 256 21.40 -11.97 9.76
N VAL A 257 21.97 -12.70 8.81
CA VAL A 257 22.28 -12.22 7.46
C VAL A 257 21.53 -13.09 6.46
N PHE A 258 20.35 -12.66 6.06
CA PHE A 258 19.48 -13.39 5.18
C PHE A 258 19.82 -13.15 3.71
N GLN A 259 19.72 -14.19 2.88
CA GLN A 259 20.08 -14.18 1.46
C GLN A 259 18.88 -14.47 0.53
N GLY A 260 17.70 -14.82 1.08
CA GLY A 260 16.51 -15.13 0.31
C GLY A 260 16.50 -16.52 -0.32
N ARG A 261 17.20 -17.49 0.27
CA ARG A 261 17.33 -18.86 -0.26
C ARG A 261 17.36 -19.92 0.83
#